data_633064faabfba586fd03f1fa50193c56
#
_entry.id   633064faabfba586fd03f1fa50193c56
#
_cell.length_a   1.000
_cell.length_b   1.000
_cell.length_c   1.000
_cell.angle_alpha   90.00
_cell.angle_beta   90.00
_cell.angle_gamma   90.00
#
_symmetry.space_group_name_H-M   'P 1'
#
loop_
_entity.id
_entity.type
_entity.pdbx_description
1 polymer ?
#
loop_
_entity_poly.entity_id
_entity_poly.type
_entity_poly.pdbx_seq_one_letter_code
_entity_poly.pdbx_strand_id
1 'polypeptide(L)'
;LWACIFCIGLMSFAQAQRTTEEFRLPEVPVLLTDPAERAAYLAVHYWDYFNFADTTLISRPEITEQAFVDFISILPYTAKVQVAVDTLFRRAMVKKEMLYHFISLADKYLYEPNSPMYNEELHILVLRSLLGNPGLDDWDKERPRYLLEMALKNRPGDVAADFTYRTRDGAMNRLSGIKADYVVLYFNDPDCTDCQRVKEALLSLPVMNEFMKAGRLCLLSVCVEGKTPAWEKAIFPARWIDGYDEGKRVTREQVYDLKAMPTLYLL
;
A
#
# COMPACT_ATOMS: atom_id res chain seq x y z
N LEU A 1 -29.82 -40.77 -66.14
CA LEU A 1 -30.12 -39.35 -66.10
C LEU A 1 -30.55 -38.96 -64.71
N TRP A 2 -29.60 -38.67 -63.83
CA TRP A 2 -29.91 -38.29 -62.47
C TRP A 2 -29.26 -36.88 -62.21
N ALA A 3 -30.13 -35.94 -61.89
CA ALA A 3 -29.72 -34.60 -61.49
C ALA A 3 -29.67 -34.55 -59.94
N CYS A 4 -28.47 -34.39 -59.34
CA CYS A 4 -28.31 -34.15 -57.96
C CYS A 4 -28.41 -32.62 -57.69
N ILE A 5 -29.46 -32.22 -56.95
CA ILE A 5 -29.66 -30.88 -56.46
C ILE A 5 -28.86 -30.77 -55.18
N PHE A 6 -27.81 -29.93 -55.20
CA PHE A 6 -26.98 -29.61 -54.05
C PHE A 6 -27.63 -28.39 -53.36
N CYS A 7 -28.33 -28.61 -52.22
CA CYS A 7 -28.80 -27.55 -51.36
C CYS A 7 -27.62 -27.08 -50.46
N ILE A 8 -27.03 -25.94 -50.83
CA ILE A 8 -26.08 -25.24 -49.98
C ILE A 8 -26.87 -24.45 -48.92
N GLY A 9 -26.93 -24.99 -47.71
CA GLY A 9 -27.48 -24.29 -46.56
C GLY A 9 -26.52 -23.17 -46.14
N LEU A 10 -26.90 -21.93 -46.35
CA LEU A 10 -26.26 -20.73 -45.80
C LEU A 10 -26.49 -20.72 -44.28
N MET A 11 -25.56 -21.26 -43.51
CA MET A 11 -25.50 -20.98 -42.08
C MET A 11 -25.00 -19.53 -41.89
N SER A 12 -25.95 -18.64 -41.65
CA SER A 12 -25.65 -17.31 -41.15
C SER A 12 -25.05 -17.43 -39.75
N PHE A 13 -23.73 -17.36 -39.64
CA PHE A 13 -23.07 -17.11 -38.39
C PHE A 13 -23.41 -15.67 -37.98
N ALA A 14 -24.39 -15.53 -37.11
CA ALA A 14 -24.56 -14.29 -36.35
C ALA A 14 -23.31 -14.12 -35.45
N GLN A 15 -22.36 -13.39 -35.97
CA GLN A 15 -21.23 -12.91 -35.19
C GLN A 15 -21.81 -11.90 -34.19
N ALA A 16 -22.07 -12.38 -32.97
CA ALA A 16 -22.33 -11.48 -31.87
C ALA A 16 -21.07 -10.60 -31.70
N GLN A 17 -21.15 -9.39 -32.23
CA GLN A 17 -20.20 -8.36 -31.89
C GLN A 17 -20.29 -8.17 -30.36
N ARG A 18 -19.35 -8.80 -29.62
CA ARG A 18 -19.05 -8.39 -28.28
C ARG A 18 -18.48 -6.98 -28.41
N THR A 19 -19.33 -5.99 -28.23
CA THR A 19 -18.86 -4.65 -27.90
C THR A 19 -18.06 -4.81 -26.61
N THR A 20 -16.73 -4.79 -26.71
CA THR A 20 -15.86 -4.66 -25.55
C THR A 20 -16.24 -3.33 -24.93
N GLU A 21 -16.93 -3.38 -23.80
CA GLU A 21 -17.23 -2.20 -23.01
C GLU A 21 -15.89 -1.67 -22.53
N GLU A 22 -15.41 -0.60 -23.13
CA GLU A 22 -14.15 0.04 -22.75
C GLU A 22 -14.43 1.07 -21.66
N PHE A 23 -13.48 1.22 -20.72
CA PHE A 23 -13.55 2.28 -19.74
C PHE A 23 -13.45 3.65 -20.45
N ARG A 24 -14.48 4.50 -20.26
CA ARG A 24 -14.53 5.80 -20.89
C ARG A 24 -14.07 6.90 -19.94
N LEU A 25 -13.03 7.62 -20.32
CA LEU A 25 -12.55 8.81 -19.62
C LEU A 25 -13.46 10.03 -19.89
N PRO A 26 -13.55 10.97 -18.94
CA PRO A 26 -14.21 12.24 -19.16
C PRO A 26 -13.40 13.13 -20.12
N GLU A 27 -14.12 13.91 -20.92
CA GLU A 27 -13.49 14.94 -21.76
C GLU A 27 -13.12 16.15 -20.89
N VAL A 28 -11.81 16.47 -20.84
CA VAL A 28 -11.34 17.65 -20.11
C VAL A 28 -11.68 18.90 -20.94
N PRO A 29 -12.43 19.88 -20.35
CA PRO A 29 -12.81 21.10 -21.06
C PRO A 29 -11.62 21.81 -21.69
N VAL A 30 -11.76 22.22 -22.95
CA VAL A 30 -10.68 22.89 -23.74
C VAL A 30 -10.26 24.21 -23.08
N LEU A 31 -11.16 24.84 -22.33
CA LEU A 31 -10.88 26.10 -21.62
C LEU A 31 -9.94 25.92 -20.42
N LEU A 32 -9.80 24.72 -19.90
CA LEU A 32 -8.82 24.41 -18.85
C LEU A 32 -7.45 24.23 -19.52
N THR A 33 -6.61 25.25 -19.45
CA THR A 33 -5.27 25.24 -20.05
C THR A 33 -4.16 24.92 -19.07
N ASP A 34 -4.36 25.20 -17.77
CA ASP A 34 -3.41 24.90 -16.73
C ASP A 34 -3.33 23.37 -16.47
N PRO A 35 -2.12 22.77 -16.49
CA PRO A 35 -1.98 21.31 -16.29
C PRO A 35 -2.52 20.81 -14.96
N ALA A 36 -2.39 21.58 -13.87
CA ALA A 36 -2.86 21.18 -12.55
C ALA A 36 -4.39 21.23 -12.46
N GLU A 37 -5.03 22.23 -13.10
CA GLU A 37 -6.49 22.30 -13.21
C GLU A 37 -7.05 21.17 -14.06
N ARG A 38 -6.38 20.82 -15.16
CA ARG A 38 -6.73 19.67 -16.01
C ARG A 38 -6.64 18.36 -15.25
N ALA A 39 -5.55 18.15 -14.50
CA ALA A 39 -5.38 16.96 -13.65
C ALA A 39 -6.44 16.91 -12.55
N ALA A 40 -6.77 18.04 -11.93
CA ALA A 40 -7.82 18.13 -10.92
C ALA A 40 -9.20 17.80 -11.49
N TYR A 41 -9.52 18.32 -12.66
CA TYR A 41 -10.77 18.00 -13.36
C TYR A 41 -10.85 16.51 -13.69
N LEU A 42 -9.80 15.97 -14.35
CA LEU A 42 -9.74 14.57 -14.71
C LEU A 42 -9.91 13.65 -13.48
N ALA A 43 -9.20 13.90 -12.40
CA ALA A 43 -9.27 13.08 -11.20
C ALA A 43 -10.67 13.07 -10.55
N VAL A 44 -11.30 14.26 -10.46
CA VAL A 44 -12.64 14.38 -9.83
C VAL A 44 -13.73 13.73 -10.70
N HIS A 45 -13.60 13.84 -12.01
CA HIS A 45 -14.59 13.35 -12.98
C HIS A 45 -14.25 11.99 -13.58
N TYR A 46 -13.16 11.36 -13.15
CA TYR A 46 -12.61 10.12 -13.71
C TYR A 46 -13.66 9.02 -13.88
N TRP A 47 -14.54 8.90 -12.88
CA TRP A 47 -15.54 7.84 -12.78
C TRP A 47 -16.93 8.25 -13.29
N ASP A 48 -17.07 9.37 -14.02
CA ASP A 48 -18.39 9.90 -14.42
C ASP A 48 -19.18 8.95 -15.32
N TYR A 49 -18.48 8.21 -16.17
CA TYR A 49 -19.10 7.25 -17.11
C TYR A 49 -19.07 5.80 -16.65
N PHE A 50 -18.50 5.50 -15.47
CA PHE A 50 -18.45 4.14 -14.96
C PHE A 50 -19.79 3.74 -14.31
N ASN A 51 -20.31 2.57 -14.72
CA ASN A 51 -21.57 2.06 -14.17
C ASN A 51 -21.37 1.25 -12.88
N PHE A 52 -21.37 1.91 -11.75
CA PHE A 52 -21.22 1.27 -10.43
C PHE A 52 -22.36 0.32 -10.05
N ALA A 53 -23.50 0.34 -10.76
CA ALA A 53 -24.60 -0.59 -10.53
C ALA A 53 -24.38 -1.96 -11.21
N ASP A 54 -23.50 -2.04 -12.20
CA ASP A 54 -23.17 -3.26 -12.91
C ASP A 54 -22.06 -4.05 -12.21
N THR A 55 -22.45 -4.98 -11.35
CA THR A 55 -21.51 -5.82 -10.61
C THR A 55 -20.79 -6.86 -11.48
N THR A 56 -21.20 -7.07 -12.73
CA THR A 56 -20.47 -7.96 -13.66
C THR A 56 -19.09 -7.41 -14.01
N LEU A 57 -18.91 -6.10 -13.92
CA LEU A 57 -17.64 -5.42 -14.12
C LEU A 57 -16.56 -5.81 -13.09
N ILE A 58 -16.95 -6.31 -11.91
CA ILE A 58 -16.01 -6.85 -10.90
C ILE A 58 -15.18 -8.01 -11.45
N SER A 59 -15.77 -8.83 -12.31
CA SER A 59 -15.09 -9.97 -12.94
C SER A 59 -14.31 -9.59 -14.22
N ARG A 60 -14.18 -8.29 -14.48
CA ARG A 60 -13.50 -7.74 -15.65
C ARG A 60 -12.33 -6.82 -15.24
N PRO A 61 -11.20 -7.42 -14.80
CA PRO A 61 -10.06 -6.66 -14.31
C PRO A 61 -9.47 -5.71 -15.35
N GLU A 62 -9.58 -6.05 -16.64
CA GLU A 62 -9.16 -5.19 -17.75
C GLU A 62 -9.96 -3.86 -17.83
N ILE A 63 -11.10 -3.77 -17.14
CA ILE A 63 -11.91 -2.54 -17.05
C ILE A 63 -11.73 -1.92 -15.66
N THR A 64 -12.14 -2.64 -14.59
CA THR A 64 -12.23 -2.05 -13.25
C THR A 64 -10.86 -1.89 -12.59
N GLU A 65 -10.03 -2.93 -12.64
CA GLU A 65 -8.72 -2.91 -11.99
C GLU A 65 -7.75 -1.99 -12.74
N GLN A 66 -7.72 -2.08 -14.10
CA GLN A 66 -6.90 -1.18 -14.90
C GLN A 66 -7.31 0.28 -14.70
N ALA A 67 -8.62 0.59 -14.72
CA ALA A 67 -9.10 1.93 -14.48
C ALA A 67 -8.74 2.44 -13.07
N PHE A 68 -8.74 1.56 -12.05
CA PHE A 68 -8.32 1.94 -10.71
C PHE A 68 -6.81 2.24 -10.65
N VAL A 69 -5.98 1.42 -11.30
CA VAL A 69 -4.52 1.66 -11.38
C VAL A 69 -4.22 2.98 -12.09
N ASP A 70 -4.89 3.24 -13.20
CA ASP A 70 -4.74 4.51 -13.93
C ASP A 70 -5.22 5.70 -13.08
N PHE A 71 -6.34 5.55 -12.37
CA PHE A 71 -6.86 6.57 -11.46
C PHE A 71 -5.87 6.93 -10.36
N ILE A 72 -5.35 5.95 -9.63
CA ILE A 72 -4.40 6.23 -8.53
C ILE A 72 -3.08 6.81 -9.06
N SER A 73 -2.71 6.53 -10.31
CA SER A 73 -1.50 7.06 -10.95
C SER A 73 -1.59 8.57 -11.23
N ILE A 74 -2.80 9.12 -11.43
CA ILE A 74 -2.98 10.57 -11.68
C ILE A 74 -3.15 11.36 -10.37
N LEU A 75 -3.51 10.74 -9.25
CA LEU A 75 -3.78 11.43 -7.99
C LEU A 75 -2.61 12.30 -7.48
N PRO A 76 -1.33 11.87 -7.58
CA PRO A 76 -0.21 12.69 -7.12
C PRO A 76 -0.07 14.04 -7.86
N TYR A 77 -0.69 14.20 -9.01
CA TYR A 77 -0.58 15.41 -9.83
C TYR A 77 -1.69 16.44 -9.61
N THR A 78 -2.55 16.23 -8.60
CA THR A 78 -3.66 17.14 -8.31
C THR A 78 -3.77 17.48 -6.82
N ALA A 79 -4.16 18.73 -6.52
CA ALA A 79 -4.52 19.14 -5.16
C ALA A 79 -5.93 18.64 -4.73
N LYS A 80 -6.71 18.03 -5.64
CA LYS A 80 -8.07 17.55 -5.37
C LYS A 80 -8.15 16.06 -5.01
N VAL A 81 -7.05 15.49 -4.51
CA VAL A 81 -6.93 14.04 -4.25
C VAL A 81 -8.06 13.53 -3.35
N GLN A 82 -8.29 14.16 -2.19
CA GLN A 82 -9.34 13.71 -1.27
C GLN A 82 -10.75 13.76 -1.93
N VAL A 83 -11.04 14.82 -2.67
CA VAL A 83 -12.33 14.95 -3.37
C VAL A 83 -12.52 13.85 -4.42
N ALA A 84 -11.47 13.51 -5.16
CA ALA A 84 -11.50 12.46 -6.15
C ALA A 84 -11.73 11.08 -5.51
N VAL A 85 -11.03 10.77 -4.42
CA VAL A 85 -11.18 9.55 -3.64
C VAL A 85 -12.59 9.46 -3.04
N ASP A 86 -13.09 10.54 -2.41
CA ASP A 86 -14.44 10.59 -1.84
C ASP A 86 -15.51 10.37 -2.92
N THR A 87 -15.28 10.88 -4.14
CA THR A 87 -16.19 10.71 -5.26
C THR A 87 -16.28 9.25 -5.69
N LEU A 88 -15.13 8.55 -5.82
CA LEU A 88 -15.10 7.12 -6.12
C LEU A 88 -15.91 6.32 -5.09
N PHE A 89 -15.52 6.42 -3.82
CA PHE A 89 -16.13 5.58 -2.77
C PHE A 89 -17.61 5.91 -2.52
N ARG A 90 -18.03 7.18 -2.65
CA ARG A 90 -19.44 7.56 -2.61
C ARG A 90 -20.23 6.94 -3.75
N ARG A 91 -19.70 6.92 -4.98
CA ARG A 91 -20.37 6.31 -6.14
C ARG A 91 -20.40 4.78 -6.02
N ALA A 92 -19.37 4.16 -5.51
CA ALA A 92 -19.30 2.73 -5.31
C ALA A 92 -20.35 2.21 -4.31
N MET A 93 -20.88 3.08 -3.43
CA MET A 93 -21.98 2.75 -2.48
C MET A 93 -23.28 2.29 -3.13
N VAL A 94 -23.49 2.51 -4.42
CA VAL A 94 -24.69 2.06 -5.14
C VAL A 94 -24.88 0.55 -5.02
N LYS A 95 -23.77 -0.20 -4.94
CA LYS A 95 -23.76 -1.67 -4.70
C LYS A 95 -22.66 -2.00 -3.68
N LYS A 96 -23.00 -2.73 -2.61
CA LYS A 96 -22.06 -3.11 -1.55
C LYS A 96 -20.90 -3.95 -2.10
N GLU A 97 -21.18 -4.83 -3.05
CA GLU A 97 -20.18 -5.65 -3.75
C GLU A 97 -19.17 -4.79 -4.52
N MET A 98 -19.65 -3.75 -5.19
CA MET A 98 -18.79 -2.82 -5.93
C MET A 98 -17.91 -1.99 -4.97
N LEU A 99 -18.49 -1.52 -3.87
CA LEU A 99 -17.71 -0.84 -2.83
C LEU A 99 -16.58 -1.71 -2.29
N TYR A 100 -16.87 -2.95 -1.91
CA TYR A 100 -15.84 -3.87 -1.40
C TYR A 100 -14.80 -4.23 -2.44
N HIS A 101 -15.19 -4.31 -3.70
CA HIS A 101 -14.24 -4.50 -4.79
C HIS A 101 -13.22 -3.34 -4.84
N PHE A 102 -13.68 -2.09 -4.82
CA PHE A 102 -12.77 -0.93 -4.81
C PHE A 102 -11.95 -0.81 -3.53
N ILE A 103 -12.50 -1.19 -2.37
CA ILE A 103 -11.72 -1.30 -1.12
C ILE A 103 -10.60 -2.34 -1.29
N SER A 104 -10.92 -3.51 -1.85
CA SER A 104 -9.93 -4.56 -2.11
C SER A 104 -8.82 -4.11 -3.08
N LEU A 105 -9.18 -3.35 -4.12
CA LEU A 105 -8.20 -2.76 -5.04
C LEU A 105 -7.30 -1.73 -4.33
N ALA A 106 -7.88 -0.88 -3.47
CA ALA A 106 -7.10 0.07 -2.69
C ALA A 106 -6.11 -0.64 -1.75
N ASP A 107 -6.56 -1.69 -1.05
CA ASP A 107 -5.67 -2.51 -0.22
C ASP A 107 -4.57 -3.17 -1.06
N LYS A 108 -4.92 -3.80 -2.18
CA LYS A 108 -3.99 -4.49 -3.08
C LYS A 108 -2.88 -3.56 -3.60
N TYR A 109 -3.23 -2.35 -4.00
CA TYR A 109 -2.29 -1.46 -4.66
C TYR A 109 -1.62 -0.47 -3.73
N LEU A 110 -2.34 0.07 -2.73
CA LEU A 110 -1.82 1.15 -1.89
C LEU A 110 -1.32 0.70 -0.52
N TYR A 111 -1.81 -0.46 -0.02
CA TYR A 111 -1.51 -0.92 1.34
C TYR A 111 -0.59 -2.14 1.39
N GLU A 112 -0.68 -3.08 0.43
CA GLU A 112 0.16 -4.28 0.43
C GLU A 112 1.64 -3.91 0.30
N PRO A 113 2.53 -4.34 1.23
CA PRO A 113 3.93 -3.90 1.27
C PRO A 113 4.74 -4.23 0.02
N ASN A 114 4.36 -5.28 -0.71
CA ASN A 114 5.05 -5.72 -1.93
C ASN A 114 4.45 -5.11 -3.21
N SER A 115 3.44 -4.25 -3.09
CA SER A 115 2.87 -3.56 -4.24
C SER A 115 3.87 -2.55 -4.82
N PRO A 116 4.11 -2.55 -6.14
CA PRO A 116 4.95 -1.53 -6.78
C PRO A 116 4.32 -0.13 -6.71
N MET A 117 3.02 -0.05 -6.36
CA MET A 117 2.27 1.20 -6.20
C MET A 117 1.97 1.50 -4.73
N TYR A 118 2.64 0.83 -3.79
CA TYR A 118 2.47 1.08 -2.37
C TYR A 118 2.57 2.58 -2.07
N ASN A 119 1.52 3.14 -1.46
CA ASN A 119 1.46 4.55 -1.12
C ASN A 119 0.56 4.76 0.10
N GLU A 120 1.17 4.85 1.26
CA GLU A 120 0.47 5.01 2.53
C GLU A 120 -0.31 6.32 2.62
N GLU A 121 0.21 7.42 2.04
CA GLU A 121 -0.48 8.70 2.04
C GLU A 121 -1.80 8.65 1.25
N LEU A 122 -1.80 8.00 0.09
CA LEU A 122 -3.04 7.78 -0.68
C LEU A 122 -3.98 6.81 0.05
N HIS A 123 -3.43 5.76 0.69
CA HIS A 123 -4.25 4.84 1.46
C HIS A 123 -4.93 5.51 2.65
N ILE A 124 -4.24 6.42 3.36
CA ILE A 124 -4.84 7.26 4.43
C ILE A 124 -6.06 8.03 3.92
N LEU A 125 -6.00 8.59 2.70
CA LEU A 125 -7.13 9.31 2.12
C LEU A 125 -8.32 8.38 1.81
N VAL A 126 -8.05 7.15 1.35
CA VAL A 126 -9.08 6.11 1.19
C VAL A 126 -9.72 5.78 2.53
N LEU A 127 -8.93 5.52 3.57
CA LEU A 127 -9.44 5.18 4.90
C LEU A 127 -10.29 6.32 5.49
N ARG A 128 -9.89 7.57 5.30
CA ARG A 128 -10.68 8.75 5.70
C ARG A 128 -12.01 8.83 4.95
N SER A 129 -11.99 8.56 3.64
CA SER A 129 -13.20 8.51 2.83
C SER A 129 -14.18 7.44 3.32
N LEU A 130 -13.68 6.23 3.63
CA LEU A 130 -14.51 5.15 4.17
C LEU A 130 -15.11 5.50 5.54
N LEU A 131 -14.31 6.07 6.45
CA LEU A 131 -14.79 6.48 7.78
C LEU A 131 -15.80 7.60 7.72
N GLY A 132 -15.64 8.54 6.79
CA GLY A 132 -16.58 9.63 6.55
C GLY A 132 -17.85 9.22 5.79
N ASN A 133 -17.92 7.99 5.28
CA ASN A 133 -19.02 7.54 4.45
C ASN A 133 -20.26 7.18 5.33
N PRO A 134 -21.40 7.89 5.19
CA PRO A 134 -22.58 7.63 6.01
C PRO A 134 -23.29 6.31 5.69
N GLY A 135 -23.01 5.71 4.54
CA GLY A 135 -23.60 4.43 4.12
C GLY A 135 -22.90 3.20 4.66
N LEU A 136 -21.74 3.36 5.31
CA LEU A 136 -21.04 2.28 6.02
C LEU A 136 -21.50 2.28 7.49
N ASP A 137 -21.81 1.09 8.00
CA ASP A 137 -22.10 0.89 9.42
C ASP A 137 -20.81 0.86 10.27
N ASP A 138 -20.97 0.78 11.59
CA ASP A 138 -19.82 0.77 12.50
C ASP A 138 -18.96 -0.48 12.33
N TRP A 139 -19.56 -1.62 11.97
CA TRP A 139 -18.81 -2.86 11.71
C TRP A 139 -17.94 -2.71 10.48
N ASP A 140 -18.46 -2.19 9.38
CA ASP A 140 -17.71 -1.93 8.15
C ASP A 140 -16.55 -0.93 8.39
N LYS A 141 -16.67 -0.04 9.39
CA LYS A 141 -15.68 0.98 9.76
C LYS A 141 -14.59 0.50 10.73
N GLU A 142 -14.74 -0.66 11.35
CA GLU A 142 -13.76 -1.18 12.34
C GLU A 142 -12.36 -1.32 11.73
N ARG A 143 -12.25 -2.07 10.63
CA ARG A 143 -10.96 -2.28 9.95
C ARG A 143 -10.36 -0.98 9.41
N PRO A 144 -11.09 -0.11 8.68
CA PRO A 144 -10.59 1.21 8.27
C PRO A 144 -10.10 2.08 9.44
N ARG A 145 -10.78 2.06 10.58
CA ARG A 145 -10.37 2.81 11.78
C ARG A 145 -9.04 2.31 12.31
N TYR A 146 -8.91 1.00 12.47
CA TYR A 146 -7.68 0.38 12.92
C TYR A 146 -6.51 0.68 11.98
N LEU A 147 -6.71 0.50 10.66
CA LEU A 147 -5.67 0.77 9.66
C LEU A 147 -5.25 2.24 9.63
N LEU A 148 -6.21 3.16 9.79
CA LEU A 148 -5.90 4.59 9.86
C LEU A 148 -5.11 4.93 11.12
N GLU A 149 -5.48 4.36 12.27
CA GLU A 149 -4.72 4.54 13.52
C GLU A 149 -3.27 4.08 13.34
N MET A 150 -3.05 2.91 12.74
CA MET A 150 -1.71 2.38 12.49
C MET A 150 -0.92 3.24 11.49
N ALA A 151 -1.53 3.63 10.36
CA ALA A 151 -0.90 4.44 9.34
C ALA A 151 -0.55 5.88 9.81
N LEU A 152 -1.20 6.36 10.86
CA LEU A 152 -0.90 7.66 11.46
C LEU A 152 0.24 7.62 12.50
N LYS A 153 0.80 6.44 12.80
CA LYS A 153 1.94 6.30 13.71
C LYS A 153 3.26 6.51 12.97
N ASN A 154 4.20 7.22 13.59
CA ASN A 154 5.56 7.40 13.08
C ASN A 154 5.62 7.91 11.62
N ARG A 155 4.82 8.92 11.30
CA ARG A 155 4.78 9.50 9.95
C ARG A 155 6.03 10.36 9.66
N PRO A 156 6.39 10.54 8.38
CA PRO A 156 7.44 11.48 8.00
C PRO A 156 7.20 12.88 8.58
N GLY A 157 8.20 13.41 9.29
CA GLY A 157 8.12 14.70 9.97
C GLY A 157 7.65 14.66 11.42
N ASP A 158 7.11 13.55 11.90
CA ASP A 158 6.76 13.35 13.30
C ASP A 158 7.96 12.86 14.11
N VAL A 159 7.92 13.08 15.43
CA VAL A 159 8.87 12.46 16.35
C VAL A 159 8.57 10.97 16.44
N ALA A 160 9.56 10.14 16.09
CA ALA A 160 9.42 8.68 16.17
C ALA A 160 9.11 8.22 17.61
N ALA A 161 8.20 7.27 17.71
CA ALA A 161 7.83 6.70 19.00
C ALA A 161 9.03 6.00 19.65
N ASP A 162 9.32 6.38 20.89
CA ASP A 162 10.43 5.83 21.65
C ASP A 162 10.05 4.48 22.29
N PHE A 163 10.98 3.53 22.25
CA PHE A 163 10.83 2.23 22.91
C PHE A 163 12.15 1.74 23.49
N THR A 164 12.08 0.74 24.36
CA THR A 164 13.23 0.08 24.94
C THR A 164 13.54 -1.24 24.22
N TYR A 165 14.82 -1.52 24.08
CA TYR A 165 15.33 -2.78 23.57
C TYR A 165 16.48 -3.28 24.44
N ARG A 166 16.77 -4.57 24.40
CA ARG A 166 17.87 -5.17 25.15
C ARG A 166 18.93 -5.71 24.18
N THR A 167 20.17 -5.35 24.43
CA THR A 167 21.34 -5.79 23.66
C THR A 167 21.86 -7.15 24.11
N ARG A 168 22.82 -7.72 23.37
CA ARG A 168 23.36 -9.08 23.65
C ARG A 168 24.06 -9.19 25.01
N ASP A 169 24.69 -8.12 25.47
CA ASP A 169 25.30 -8.01 26.81
C ASP A 169 24.27 -7.88 27.94
N GLY A 170 22.98 -7.84 27.59
CA GLY A 170 21.89 -7.72 28.53
C GLY A 170 21.56 -6.28 28.95
N ALA A 171 22.24 -5.27 28.41
CA ALA A 171 21.96 -3.87 28.70
C ALA A 171 20.60 -3.45 28.12
N MET A 172 19.83 -2.69 28.90
CA MET A 172 18.59 -2.08 28.43
C MET A 172 18.89 -0.69 27.88
N ASN A 173 18.46 -0.44 26.68
CA ASN A 173 18.67 0.82 25.97
C ASN A 173 17.32 1.36 25.45
N ARG A 174 17.34 2.62 24.98
CA ARG A 174 16.18 3.28 24.36
C ARG A 174 16.55 3.78 22.98
N LEU A 175 15.58 3.79 22.05
CA LEU A 175 15.77 4.35 20.72
C LEU A 175 16.25 5.82 20.79
N SER A 176 15.63 6.63 21.65
CA SER A 176 15.99 8.05 21.87
C SER A 176 17.41 8.26 22.42
N GLY A 177 18.05 7.20 22.92
CA GLY A 177 19.44 7.23 23.39
C GLY A 177 20.47 7.19 22.28
N ILE A 178 20.10 6.80 21.06
CA ILE A 178 21.01 6.71 19.92
C ILE A 178 21.39 8.12 19.45
N LYS A 179 22.69 8.35 19.26
CA LYS A 179 23.23 9.64 18.80
C LYS A 179 23.80 9.44 17.39
N ALA A 180 23.03 9.80 16.38
CA ALA A 180 23.44 9.81 14.97
C ALA A 180 22.57 10.83 14.22
N ASP A 181 23.03 11.27 13.04
CA ASP A 181 22.22 12.13 12.16
C ASP A 181 21.00 11.37 11.61
N TYR A 182 21.18 10.06 11.38
CA TYR A 182 20.16 9.15 10.86
C TYR A 182 20.18 7.84 11.63
N VAL A 183 19.00 7.26 11.85
CA VAL A 183 18.86 5.90 12.40
C VAL A 183 18.06 5.06 11.42
N VAL A 184 18.66 3.98 10.93
CA VAL A 184 17.87 2.91 10.25
C VAL A 184 17.42 1.94 11.32
N LEU A 185 16.11 1.91 11.56
CA LEU A 185 15.47 0.97 12.44
C LEU A 185 15.01 -0.24 11.61
N TYR A 186 15.56 -1.40 11.93
CA TYR A 186 15.33 -2.64 11.21
C TYR A 186 14.68 -3.65 12.14
N PHE A 187 13.36 -3.75 12.07
CA PHE A 187 12.58 -4.79 12.74
C PHE A 187 12.68 -6.08 11.96
N ASN A 188 13.07 -7.16 12.63
CA ASN A 188 13.32 -8.44 11.98
C ASN A 188 12.99 -9.64 12.86
N ASP A 189 12.92 -10.78 12.19
CA ASP A 189 12.96 -12.10 12.79
C ASP A 189 14.12 -12.88 12.13
N PRO A 190 15.09 -13.40 12.88
CA PRO A 190 16.22 -14.15 12.34
C PRO A 190 15.84 -15.42 11.57
N ASP A 191 14.68 -16.02 11.85
CA ASP A 191 14.17 -17.20 11.13
C ASP A 191 13.46 -16.82 9.80
N CYS A 192 13.24 -15.53 9.55
CA CYS A 192 12.59 -15.03 8.35
C CYS A 192 13.59 -14.93 7.18
N THR A 193 13.34 -15.63 6.09
CA THR A 193 14.18 -15.62 4.87
C THR A 193 14.28 -14.22 4.25
N ASP A 194 13.18 -13.48 4.18
CA ASP A 194 13.17 -12.12 3.64
C ASP A 194 13.97 -11.15 4.52
N CYS A 195 13.94 -11.34 5.84
CA CYS A 195 14.78 -10.58 6.75
C CYS A 195 16.28 -10.82 6.45
N GLN A 196 16.67 -12.06 6.24
CA GLN A 196 18.08 -12.38 5.89
C GLN A 196 18.47 -11.72 4.57
N ARG A 197 17.63 -11.81 3.53
CA ARG A 197 17.87 -11.19 2.22
C ARG A 197 18.00 -9.66 2.33
N VAL A 198 17.13 -9.00 3.09
CA VAL A 198 17.19 -7.55 3.30
C VAL A 198 18.43 -7.16 4.11
N LYS A 199 18.81 -7.95 5.13
CA LYS A 199 20.06 -7.74 5.87
C LYS A 199 21.28 -7.76 4.92
N GLU A 200 21.36 -8.72 4.02
CA GLU A 200 22.45 -8.81 3.02
C GLU A 200 22.43 -7.61 2.06
N ALA A 201 21.26 -7.20 1.60
CA ALA A 201 21.10 -6.02 0.77
C ALA A 201 21.59 -4.76 1.49
N LEU A 202 21.18 -4.54 2.74
CA LEU A 202 21.63 -3.40 3.55
C LEU A 202 23.15 -3.37 3.73
N LEU A 203 23.77 -4.54 3.93
CA LEU A 203 25.23 -4.68 4.05
C LEU A 203 25.96 -4.32 2.77
N SER A 204 25.35 -4.59 1.62
CA SER A 204 25.94 -4.34 0.30
C SER A 204 25.82 -2.89 -0.18
N LEU A 205 24.98 -2.04 0.48
CA LEU A 205 24.75 -0.66 0.06
C LEU A 205 25.96 0.24 0.38
N PRO A 206 26.68 0.77 -0.64
CA PRO A 206 27.85 1.62 -0.41
C PRO A 206 27.55 2.87 0.42
N VAL A 207 26.42 3.55 0.11
CA VAL A 207 26.02 4.77 0.80
C VAL A 207 25.80 4.55 2.30
N MET A 208 25.16 3.45 2.69
CA MET A 208 25.00 3.12 4.12
C MET A 208 26.33 2.90 4.80
N ASN A 209 27.23 2.15 4.14
CA ASN A 209 28.56 1.88 4.69
C ASN A 209 29.38 3.16 4.87
N GLU A 210 29.29 4.11 3.94
CA GLU A 210 29.95 5.42 4.05
C GLU A 210 29.43 6.24 5.21
N PHE A 211 28.09 6.37 5.34
CA PHE A 211 27.47 7.12 6.44
C PHE A 211 27.74 6.47 7.80
N MET A 212 27.72 5.14 7.88
CA MET A 212 28.08 4.43 9.12
C MET A 212 29.56 4.62 9.49
N LYS A 213 30.49 4.59 8.50
CA LYS A 213 31.92 4.86 8.73
C LYS A 213 32.15 6.29 9.22
N ALA A 214 31.37 7.25 8.71
CA ALA A 214 31.43 8.64 9.12
C ALA A 214 30.75 8.91 10.49
N GLY A 215 30.16 7.90 11.13
CA GLY A 215 29.42 8.04 12.39
C GLY A 215 28.10 8.81 12.27
N ARG A 216 27.62 9.04 11.04
CA ARG A 216 26.41 9.81 10.76
C ARG A 216 25.16 8.94 10.74
N LEU A 217 25.27 7.63 10.51
CA LEU A 217 24.18 6.69 10.48
C LEU A 217 24.42 5.58 11.49
N CYS A 218 23.40 5.30 12.29
CA CYS A 218 23.30 4.11 13.13
C CYS A 218 22.25 3.16 12.57
N LEU A 219 22.54 1.86 12.51
CA LEU A 219 21.54 0.85 12.24
C LEU A 219 21.22 0.11 13.54
N LEU A 220 19.97 0.18 13.96
CA LEU A 220 19.42 -0.59 15.08
C LEU A 220 18.61 -1.77 14.53
N SER A 221 19.12 -2.98 14.73
CA SER A 221 18.42 -4.24 14.44
C SER A 221 17.66 -4.67 15.68
N VAL A 222 16.36 -4.90 15.57
CA VAL A 222 15.51 -5.33 16.68
C VAL A 222 14.76 -6.61 16.32
N CYS A 223 15.07 -7.71 16.99
CA CYS A 223 14.28 -8.93 16.90
C CYS A 223 12.96 -8.72 17.65
N VAL A 224 11.84 -8.69 16.91
CA VAL A 224 10.50 -8.44 17.47
C VAL A 224 9.93 -9.65 18.21
N GLU A 225 10.45 -10.83 17.93
CA GLU A 225 10.06 -12.07 18.61
C GLU A 225 10.70 -12.24 20.01
N GLY A 226 11.52 -11.27 20.41
CA GLY A 226 12.23 -11.29 21.69
C GLY A 226 13.53 -12.09 21.62
N LYS A 227 14.02 -12.54 22.78
CA LYS A 227 15.24 -13.35 22.87
C LYS A 227 14.98 -14.82 22.47
N THR A 228 15.02 -15.08 21.17
CA THR A 228 14.84 -16.43 20.61
C THR A 228 16.17 -17.17 20.42
N PRO A 229 16.19 -18.52 20.35
CA PRO A 229 17.39 -19.28 20.01
C PRO A 229 17.95 -18.90 18.61
N ALA A 230 17.09 -18.51 17.67
CA ALA A 230 17.50 -18.03 16.36
C ALA A 230 18.24 -16.70 16.48
N TRP A 231 17.73 -15.74 17.26
CA TRP A 231 18.40 -14.48 17.50
C TRP A 231 19.75 -14.68 18.23
N GLU A 232 19.84 -15.58 19.21
CA GLU A 232 21.09 -15.86 19.91
C GLU A 232 22.20 -16.40 18.98
N LYS A 233 21.81 -17.19 17.97
CA LYS A 233 22.72 -17.75 16.95
C LYS A 233 22.99 -16.80 15.79
N ALA A 234 22.12 -15.84 15.54
CA ALA A 234 22.26 -14.93 14.42
C ALA A 234 23.50 -14.05 14.57
N ILE A 235 24.20 -13.82 13.46
CA ILE A 235 25.37 -12.93 13.40
C ILE A 235 24.97 -11.63 12.74
N PHE A 236 25.21 -10.54 13.44
CA PHE A 236 25.05 -9.19 12.94
C PHE A 236 26.41 -8.47 12.87
N PRO A 237 26.59 -7.51 11.95
CA PRO A 237 27.84 -6.76 11.88
C PRO A 237 28.13 -5.99 13.18
N ALA A 238 29.37 -5.97 13.59
CA ALA A 238 29.79 -5.28 14.83
C ALA A 238 29.49 -3.76 14.84
N ARG A 239 29.19 -3.17 13.68
CA ARG A 239 28.80 -1.74 13.57
C ARG A 239 27.31 -1.51 13.79
N TRP A 240 26.49 -2.56 13.79
CA TRP A 240 25.07 -2.45 14.06
C TRP A 240 24.83 -2.56 15.56
N ILE A 241 23.83 -1.85 16.03
CA ILE A 241 23.26 -2.16 17.34
C ILE A 241 22.31 -3.35 17.12
N ASP A 242 22.60 -4.46 17.77
CA ASP A 242 21.78 -5.66 17.69
C ASP A 242 21.08 -5.89 19.03
N GLY A 243 19.77 -5.87 18.99
CA GLY A 243 18.94 -6.01 20.16
C GLY A 243 17.67 -6.82 19.90
N TYR A 244 16.91 -7.00 20.93
CA TYR A 244 15.60 -7.62 20.89
C TYR A 244 14.57 -6.84 21.70
N ASP A 245 13.31 -6.98 21.34
CA ASP A 245 12.16 -6.43 22.04
C ASP A 245 11.79 -7.32 23.22
N GLU A 246 12.15 -6.90 24.45
CA GLU A 246 11.86 -7.68 25.64
C GLU A 246 10.35 -7.68 25.94
N GLY A 247 9.76 -8.87 25.93
CA GLY A 247 8.32 -9.05 26.12
C GLY A 247 7.45 -8.68 24.94
N LYS A 248 8.03 -8.53 23.76
CA LYS A 248 7.33 -8.21 22.48
C LYS A 248 6.45 -6.95 22.59
N ARG A 249 6.96 -5.92 23.25
CA ARG A 249 6.21 -4.70 23.56
C ARG A 249 5.89 -3.89 22.30
N VAL A 250 6.84 -3.79 21.36
CA VAL A 250 6.65 -3.06 20.11
C VAL A 250 5.45 -3.61 19.34
N THR A 251 5.33 -4.93 19.25
CA THR A 251 4.22 -5.63 18.60
C THR A 251 2.93 -5.55 19.41
N ARG A 252 2.99 -5.86 20.72
CA ARG A 252 1.80 -5.91 21.59
C ARG A 252 1.16 -4.54 21.82
N GLU A 253 1.98 -3.51 21.97
CA GLU A 253 1.52 -2.13 22.17
C GLU A 253 1.36 -1.40 20.83
N GLN A 254 1.64 -2.08 19.72
CA GLN A 254 1.54 -1.53 18.35
C GLN A 254 2.25 -0.19 18.22
N VAL A 255 3.47 -0.10 18.77
CA VAL A 255 4.26 1.14 18.78
C VAL A 255 4.65 1.56 17.36
N TYR A 256 4.91 0.57 16.50
CA TYR A 256 5.19 0.72 15.07
C TYR A 256 4.24 -0.16 14.25
N ASP A 257 3.95 0.25 13.03
CA ASP A 257 3.19 -0.56 12.07
C ASP A 257 4.12 -1.59 11.44
N LEU A 258 4.02 -2.84 11.89
CA LEU A 258 4.82 -3.97 11.45
C LEU A 258 4.02 -4.86 10.48
N LYS A 259 3.64 -4.32 9.32
CA LYS A 259 2.79 -5.01 8.32
C LYS A 259 3.41 -6.30 7.79
N ALA A 260 4.74 -6.33 7.65
CA ALA A 260 5.51 -7.47 7.15
C ALA A 260 6.90 -7.49 7.79
N MET A 261 7.53 -8.66 7.80
CA MET A 261 8.93 -8.79 8.19
C MET A 261 9.83 -8.98 6.96
N PRO A 262 10.92 -8.21 6.89
CA PRO A 262 11.30 -7.13 7.80
C PRO A 262 10.52 -5.83 7.56
N THR A 263 10.43 -5.00 8.60
CA THR A 263 9.98 -3.60 8.48
C THR A 263 11.14 -2.65 8.75
N LEU A 264 11.25 -1.60 7.93
CA LEU A 264 12.31 -0.60 7.99
C LEU A 264 11.73 0.80 8.20
N TYR A 265 12.35 1.57 9.12
CA TYR A 265 12.11 3.00 9.25
C TYR A 265 13.44 3.74 9.15
N LEU A 266 13.44 4.88 8.47
CA LEU A 266 14.52 5.84 8.48
C LEU A 266 14.10 7.04 9.36
N LEU A 267 14.84 7.25 10.43
CA LEU A 267 14.60 8.27 11.44
C LEU A 267 15.70 9.32 11.38
#